data_4f06c06b145239b10a8dc0658ebe39d1
#
_entry.id   4f06c06b145239b10a8dc0658ebe39d1
#
_cell.length_a   1.000
_cell.length_b   1.000
_cell.length_c   1.000
_cell.angle_alpha   90.00
_cell.angle_beta   90.00
_cell.angle_gamma   90.00
#
_symmetry.space_group_name_H-M   'P 1'
#
loop_
_entity.id
_entity.type
_entity.pdbx_description
1 polymer ?
#
loop_
_entity_poly.entity_id
_entity_poly.type
_entity_poly.pdbx_seq_one_letter_code
_entity_poly.pdbx_strand_id
1 'polypeptide(L)'
;MFFKKQQGGYTTLLVIVFGSLFVFSVAALSGRVLVEQDVEQARMHKAQARSIAEAGLEYYKWFLAHNPDDIQNGTGGAGPYVTQYEDSESDTVGTYSLSIVGNQQCGVTTSIDIASTGWSVEDPLVKATVTGRYAQPSVAEYAYIVDDSVFVGDDRQISGAYHANGGLHFDGTSNSNVSSSVETWTCTSTFGCSPASTT
;
A
#
# COMPACT_ATOMS: atom_id res chain seq x y z
N MET A 1 33.30 -84.61 -7.33
CA MET A 1 33.66 -83.52 -8.23
C MET A 1 32.64 -82.46 -8.01
N PHE A 2 32.96 -81.41 -7.15
CA PHE A 2 32.01 -80.32 -6.79
C PHE A 2 32.26 -79.16 -7.73
N PHE A 3 31.27 -78.87 -8.57
CA PHE A 3 31.26 -77.59 -9.37
C PHE A 3 30.94 -76.43 -8.45
N LYS A 4 31.96 -75.60 -8.15
CA LYS A 4 31.82 -74.36 -7.44
C LYS A 4 31.22 -73.33 -8.41
N LYS A 5 29.93 -73.07 -8.23
CA LYS A 5 29.13 -72.11 -9.02
C LYS A 5 29.72 -70.70 -8.83
N GLN A 6 30.32 -70.11 -9.83
CA GLN A 6 30.78 -68.70 -9.84
C GLN A 6 29.53 -67.80 -9.86
N GLN A 7 29.09 -67.34 -8.70
CA GLN A 7 27.99 -66.38 -8.59
C GLN A 7 28.46 -64.93 -8.26
N GLY A 8 29.79 -64.65 -8.30
CA GLY A 8 30.33 -63.38 -7.83
C GLY A 8 30.23 -62.20 -8.78
N GLY A 9 30.08 -62.41 -10.10
CA GLY A 9 30.13 -61.33 -11.07
C GLY A 9 28.81 -60.55 -11.26
N TYR A 10 27.68 -61.24 -11.13
CA TYR A 10 26.38 -60.65 -11.36
C TYR A 10 25.95 -59.67 -10.23
N THR A 11 26.20 -60.03 -9.00
CA THR A 11 25.90 -59.17 -7.83
C THR A 11 26.70 -57.92 -7.84
N THR A 12 27.99 -57.93 -8.22
CA THR A 12 28.82 -56.76 -8.33
C THR A 12 28.33 -55.79 -9.42
N LEU A 13 27.95 -56.36 -10.58
CA LEU A 13 27.39 -55.57 -11.68
C LEU A 13 26.07 -54.92 -11.28
N LEU A 14 25.20 -55.61 -10.58
CA LEU A 14 23.93 -55.11 -10.10
C LEU A 14 24.11 -53.97 -9.08
N VAL A 15 25.06 -54.10 -8.15
CA VAL A 15 25.39 -53.07 -7.17
C VAL A 15 25.93 -51.81 -7.87
N ILE A 16 26.75 -51.93 -8.88
CA ILE A 16 27.30 -50.77 -9.64
C ILE A 16 26.16 -50.07 -10.40
N VAL A 17 25.29 -50.82 -11.08
CA VAL A 17 24.18 -50.22 -11.84
C VAL A 17 23.18 -49.52 -10.91
N PHE A 18 22.73 -50.17 -9.86
CA PHE A 18 21.78 -49.53 -8.90
C PHE A 18 22.43 -48.39 -8.12
N GLY A 19 23.73 -48.52 -7.75
CA GLY A 19 24.49 -47.46 -7.09
C GLY A 19 24.63 -46.25 -7.97
N SER A 20 24.95 -46.42 -9.27
CA SER A 20 25.02 -45.31 -10.19
C SER A 20 23.69 -44.60 -10.43
N LEU A 21 22.60 -45.38 -10.60
CA LEU A 21 21.23 -44.84 -10.71
C LEU A 21 20.83 -44.03 -9.47
N PHE A 22 21.17 -44.53 -8.28
CA PHE A 22 20.91 -43.86 -7.03
C PHE A 22 21.67 -42.50 -6.95
N VAL A 23 22.97 -42.49 -7.25
CA VAL A 23 23.78 -41.27 -7.26
C VAL A 23 23.25 -40.24 -8.26
N PHE A 24 22.88 -40.69 -9.48
CA PHE A 24 22.26 -39.81 -10.46
C PHE A 24 20.93 -39.21 -9.98
N SER A 25 20.10 -40.01 -9.32
CA SER A 25 18.82 -39.55 -8.77
C SER A 25 19.01 -38.51 -7.67
N VAL A 26 19.95 -38.75 -6.74
CA VAL A 26 20.29 -37.79 -5.67
C VAL A 26 20.88 -36.49 -6.23
N ALA A 27 21.78 -36.58 -7.21
CA ALA A 27 22.37 -35.42 -7.85
C ALA A 27 21.32 -34.55 -8.57
N ALA A 28 20.36 -35.19 -9.27
CA ALA A 28 19.29 -34.49 -9.97
C ALA A 28 18.31 -33.79 -8.98
N LEU A 29 18.02 -34.39 -7.83
CA LEU A 29 17.17 -33.80 -6.79
C LEU A 29 17.90 -32.64 -6.10
N SER A 30 19.17 -32.79 -5.77
CA SER A 30 19.97 -31.73 -5.12
C SER A 30 20.05 -30.45 -5.96
N GLY A 31 20.20 -30.60 -7.29
CA GLY A 31 20.22 -29.42 -8.19
C GLY A 31 18.91 -28.64 -8.20
N ARG A 32 17.76 -29.30 -8.05
CA ARG A 32 16.45 -28.61 -7.97
C ARG A 32 16.28 -27.84 -6.66
N VAL A 33 16.71 -28.41 -5.55
CA VAL A 33 16.60 -27.79 -4.23
C VAL A 33 17.41 -26.49 -4.16
N LEU A 34 18.61 -26.46 -4.73
CA LEU A 34 19.46 -25.25 -4.76
C LEU A 34 18.81 -24.12 -5.56
N VAL A 35 18.27 -24.42 -6.75
CA VAL A 35 17.57 -23.43 -7.57
C VAL A 35 16.33 -22.89 -6.87
N GLU A 36 15.59 -23.74 -6.17
CA GLU A 36 14.40 -23.33 -5.42
C GLU A 36 14.76 -22.42 -4.25
N GLN A 37 15.86 -22.68 -3.54
CA GLN A 37 16.36 -21.83 -2.47
C GLN A 37 16.79 -20.45 -3.01
N ASP A 38 17.49 -20.37 -4.14
CA ASP A 38 17.89 -19.10 -4.74
C ASP A 38 16.66 -18.25 -5.14
N VAL A 39 15.63 -18.90 -5.68
CA VAL A 39 14.38 -18.22 -6.05
C VAL A 39 13.65 -17.69 -4.83
N GLU A 40 13.57 -18.48 -3.76
CA GLU A 40 12.92 -18.04 -2.51
C GLU A 40 13.69 -16.91 -1.82
N GLN A 41 15.02 -16.93 -1.81
CA GLN A 41 15.84 -15.83 -1.32
C GLN A 41 15.59 -14.55 -2.12
N ALA A 42 15.58 -14.63 -3.45
CA ALA A 42 15.29 -13.48 -4.31
C ALA A 42 13.89 -12.91 -4.07
N ARG A 43 12.89 -13.75 -3.81
CA ARG A 43 11.54 -13.32 -3.43
C ARG A 43 11.52 -12.64 -2.07
N MET A 44 12.24 -13.17 -1.08
CA MET A 44 12.35 -12.56 0.25
C MET A 44 12.98 -11.17 0.18
N HIS A 45 14.12 -11.02 -0.50
CA HIS A 45 14.77 -9.72 -0.66
C HIS A 45 13.88 -8.72 -1.40
N LYS A 46 13.11 -9.18 -2.41
CA LYS A 46 12.15 -8.33 -3.11
C LYS A 46 10.98 -7.90 -2.22
N ALA A 47 10.47 -8.80 -1.40
CA ALA A 47 9.40 -8.49 -0.45
C ALA A 47 9.88 -7.50 0.62
N GLN A 48 11.08 -7.69 1.16
CA GLN A 48 11.70 -6.79 2.11
C GLN A 48 11.94 -5.40 1.50
N ALA A 49 12.51 -5.32 0.31
CA ALA A 49 12.68 -4.05 -0.40
C ALA A 49 11.36 -3.32 -0.63
N ARG A 50 10.29 -4.07 -0.96
CA ARG A 50 8.94 -3.52 -1.11
C ARG A 50 8.38 -2.99 0.21
N SER A 51 8.52 -3.73 1.30
CA SER A 51 8.08 -3.29 2.64
C SER A 51 8.77 -2.00 3.06
N ILE A 52 10.07 -1.87 2.80
CA ILE A 52 10.84 -0.65 3.06
C ILE A 52 10.34 0.53 2.19
N ALA A 53 10.01 0.27 0.92
CA ALA A 53 9.41 1.27 0.05
C ALA A 53 8.01 1.71 0.53
N GLU A 54 7.19 0.78 0.98
CA GLU A 54 5.87 1.07 1.56
C GLU A 54 6.00 1.91 2.85
N ALA A 55 6.98 1.60 3.71
CA ALA A 55 7.26 2.40 4.90
C ALA A 55 7.64 3.85 4.55
N GLY A 56 8.44 4.07 3.51
CA GLY A 56 8.76 5.41 3.01
C GLY A 56 7.53 6.16 2.50
N LEU A 57 6.60 5.47 1.82
CA LEU A 57 5.35 6.06 1.35
C LEU A 57 4.44 6.47 2.52
N GLU A 58 4.30 5.60 3.53
CA GLU A 58 3.48 5.89 4.72
C GLU A 58 4.12 7.00 5.59
N TYR A 59 5.45 7.04 5.70
CA TYR A 59 6.14 8.16 6.34
C TYR A 59 5.79 9.49 5.67
N TYR A 60 5.88 9.57 4.34
CA TYR A 60 5.60 10.82 3.65
C TYR A 60 4.12 11.21 3.71
N LYS A 61 3.21 10.25 3.71
CA LYS A 61 1.78 10.48 3.97
C LYS A 61 1.55 11.11 5.34
N TRP A 62 2.21 10.59 6.37
CA TRP A 62 2.19 11.17 7.71
C TRP A 62 2.77 12.58 7.72
N PHE A 63 3.93 12.78 7.09
CA PHE A 63 4.59 14.09 6.98
C PHE A 63 3.68 15.13 6.30
N LEU A 64 3.07 14.76 5.18
CA LEU A 64 2.17 15.63 4.42
C LEU A 64 0.90 15.99 5.21
N ALA A 65 0.39 15.10 6.05
CA ALA A 65 -0.75 15.39 6.92
C ALA A 65 -0.44 16.47 7.97
N HIS A 66 0.84 16.61 8.37
CA HIS A 66 1.29 17.62 9.33
C HIS A 66 1.85 18.88 8.64
N ASN A 67 2.30 18.76 7.41
CA ASN A 67 2.91 19.84 6.62
C ASN A 67 2.33 19.83 5.20
N PRO A 68 1.06 20.21 5.01
CA PRO A 68 0.34 20.03 3.74
C PRO A 68 0.91 20.83 2.57
N ASP A 69 1.62 21.92 2.86
CA ASP A 69 2.22 22.79 1.85
C ASP A 69 3.70 22.46 1.53
N ASP A 70 4.30 21.54 2.30
CA ASP A 70 5.70 21.16 2.12
C ASP A 70 5.86 19.91 1.25
N ILE A 71 6.15 20.13 -0.02
CA ILE A 71 6.46 19.05 -0.98
C ILE A 71 7.95 18.73 -1.07
N GLN A 72 8.77 19.30 -0.19
CA GLN A 72 10.23 19.15 -0.17
C GLN A 72 10.73 18.34 1.03
N ASN A 73 9.83 17.59 1.69
CA ASN A 73 10.15 16.71 2.81
C ASN A 73 10.92 17.40 3.95
N GLY A 74 10.61 18.66 4.26
CA GLY A 74 11.25 19.45 5.30
C GLY A 74 12.67 19.90 5.01
N THR A 75 13.23 19.57 3.85
CA THR A 75 14.64 19.86 3.53
C THR A 75 14.85 21.20 2.84
N GLY A 76 13.81 21.76 2.24
CA GLY A 76 13.88 22.97 1.41
C GLY A 76 14.63 22.77 0.09
N GLY A 77 15.07 21.55 -0.23
CA GLY A 77 15.82 21.19 -1.42
C GLY A 77 15.07 20.27 -2.36
N ALA A 78 15.58 20.08 -3.57
CA ALA A 78 15.03 19.12 -4.52
C ALA A 78 15.39 17.69 -4.14
N GLY A 79 14.43 16.74 -4.29
CA GLY A 79 14.67 15.32 -4.14
C GLY A 79 15.62 14.72 -5.20
N PRO A 80 15.89 13.41 -5.16
CA PRO A 80 15.23 12.44 -4.28
C PRO A 80 15.72 12.49 -2.83
N TYR A 81 14.81 12.22 -1.88
CA TYR A 81 15.11 12.25 -0.45
C TYR A 81 15.40 10.84 0.04
N VAL A 82 16.63 10.62 0.50
CA VAL A 82 17.11 9.30 0.94
C VAL A 82 17.14 9.24 2.46
N THR A 83 16.48 8.23 3.03
CA THR A 83 16.36 8.05 4.48
C THR A 83 16.62 6.59 4.83
N GLN A 84 17.35 6.36 5.93
CA GLN A 84 17.54 5.03 6.50
C GLN A 84 16.26 4.58 7.19
N TYR A 85 15.91 3.31 6.99
CA TYR A 85 14.81 2.66 7.67
C TYR A 85 15.37 1.78 8.79
N GLU A 86 14.97 2.10 10.01
CA GLU A 86 15.40 1.44 11.23
C GLU A 86 14.26 0.60 11.79
N ASP A 87 14.58 -0.49 12.47
CA ASP A 87 13.62 -1.28 13.22
C ASP A 87 13.35 -0.70 14.61
N SER A 88 12.57 -1.41 15.43
CA SER A 88 12.24 -1.00 16.80
C SER A 88 13.45 -1.00 17.77
N GLU A 89 14.54 -1.65 17.39
CA GLU A 89 15.79 -1.74 18.16
C GLU A 89 16.83 -0.70 17.71
N SER A 90 16.45 0.14 16.72
CA SER A 90 17.30 1.17 16.08
C SER A 90 18.40 0.59 15.19
N ASP A 91 18.26 -0.66 14.75
CA ASP A 91 19.13 -1.25 13.75
C ASP A 91 18.67 -0.86 12.34
N THR A 92 19.61 -0.45 11.48
CA THR A 92 19.31 -0.11 10.11
C THR A 92 18.99 -1.37 9.29
N VAL A 93 17.74 -1.54 8.93
CA VAL A 93 17.24 -2.66 8.11
C VAL A 93 17.38 -2.39 6.61
N GLY A 94 17.31 -1.13 6.23
CA GLY A 94 17.39 -0.74 4.83
C GLY A 94 17.34 0.77 4.62
N THR A 95 17.08 1.16 3.38
CA THR A 95 16.99 2.56 2.97
C THR A 95 15.86 2.73 1.98
N TYR A 96 15.16 3.84 2.06
CA TYR A 96 14.21 4.24 1.03
C TYR A 96 14.58 5.60 0.45
N SER A 97 14.17 5.81 -0.79
CA SER A 97 14.36 7.04 -1.54
C SER A 97 13.01 7.54 -2.05
N LEU A 98 12.63 8.76 -1.67
CA LEU A 98 11.39 9.39 -2.08
C LEU A 98 11.64 10.34 -3.25
N SER A 99 10.86 10.18 -4.31
CA SER A 99 10.72 11.13 -5.41
C SER A 99 9.31 11.72 -5.36
N ILE A 100 9.21 13.03 -5.23
CA ILE A 100 7.96 13.75 -4.98
C ILE A 100 7.76 14.76 -6.09
N VAL A 101 6.58 14.74 -6.71
CA VAL A 101 6.21 15.64 -7.80
C VAL A 101 4.85 16.26 -7.51
N GLY A 102 4.81 17.57 -7.32
CA GLY A 102 3.56 18.32 -7.18
C GLY A 102 2.93 18.61 -8.55
N ASN A 103 1.66 18.28 -8.70
CA ASN A 103 0.86 18.62 -9.87
C ASN A 103 0.09 19.90 -9.60
N GLN A 104 0.31 20.93 -10.42
CA GLN A 104 -0.30 22.24 -10.23
C GLN A 104 -1.38 22.52 -11.26
N GLN A 105 -2.48 23.13 -10.80
CA GLN A 105 -3.51 23.72 -11.63
C GLN A 105 -3.71 25.18 -11.20
N CYS A 106 -3.66 26.12 -12.14
CA CYS A 106 -3.81 27.56 -11.88
C CYS A 106 -2.85 28.06 -10.78
N GLY A 107 -1.63 27.51 -10.69
CA GLY A 107 -0.62 27.90 -9.69
C GLY A 107 -0.82 27.30 -8.30
N VAL A 108 -1.81 26.43 -8.10
CA VAL A 108 -2.06 25.73 -6.84
C VAL A 108 -1.74 24.25 -7.01
N THR A 109 -1.03 23.66 -6.05
CA THR A 109 -0.77 22.21 -6.02
C THR A 109 -2.05 21.47 -5.67
N THR A 110 -2.61 20.73 -6.64
CA THR A 110 -3.88 20.00 -6.48
C THR A 110 -3.67 18.54 -6.12
N SER A 111 -2.54 17.96 -6.52
CA SER A 111 -2.16 16.60 -6.16
C SER A 111 -0.64 16.43 -6.14
N ILE A 112 -0.19 15.39 -5.45
CA ILE A 112 1.21 15.05 -5.29
C ILE A 112 1.40 13.60 -5.69
N ASP A 113 2.28 13.34 -6.64
CA ASP A 113 2.70 12.00 -7.02
C ASP A 113 3.99 11.66 -6.26
N ILE A 114 4.00 10.51 -5.61
CA ILE A 114 5.11 10.04 -4.80
C ILE A 114 5.55 8.68 -5.32
N ALA A 115 6.86 8.53 -5.54
CA ALA A 115 7.48 7.25 -5.77
C ALA A 115 8.50 6.98 -4.66
N SER A 116 8.26 5.92 -3.89
CA SER A 116 9.19 5.43 -2.87
C SER A 116 9.90 4.20 -3.40
N THR A 117 11.22 4.24 -3.42
CA THR A 117 12.08 3.11 -3.81
C THR A 117 12.86 2.63 -2.60
N GLY A 118 12.62 1.38 -2.19
CA GLY A 118 13.26 0.76 -1.04
C GLY A 118 14.26 -0.32 -1.44
N TRP A 119 15.25 -0.55 -0.59
CA TRP A 119 16.20 -1.66 -0.65
C TRP A 119 16.70 -2.01 0.75
N SER A 120 17.03 -3.28 0.98
CA SER A 120 17.56 -3.74 2.26
C SER A 120 19.08 -3.53 2.34
N VAL A 121 19.61 -3.57 3.56
CA VAL A 121 21.07 -3.58 3.81
C VAL A 121 21.69 -4.91 3.31
N GLU A 122 20.96 -6.01 3.41
CA GLU A 122 21.44 -7.35 3.04
C GLU A 122 21.66 -7.49 1.52
N ASP A 123 20.75 -6.94 0.70
CA ASP A 123 20.90 -6.94 -0.76
C ASP A 123 20.47 -5.59 -1.35
N PRO A 124 21.38 -4.61 -1.41
CA PRO A 124 21.11 -3.27 -1.93
C PRO A 124 20.84 -3.23 -3.45
N LEU A 125 21.13 -4.32 -4.17
CA LEU A 125 20.90 -4.41 -5.61
C LEU A 125 19.43 -4.72 -5.92
N VAL A 126 18.74 -5.41 -5.04
CA VAL A 126 17.32 -5.70 -5.16
C VAL A 126 16.51 -4.51 -4.65
N LYS A 127 15.91 -3.79 -5.59
CA LYS A 127 15.08 -2.61 -5.30
C LYS A 127 13.62 -2.87 -5.66
N ALA A 128 12.72 -2.26 -4.89
CA ALA A 128 11.30 -2.21 -5.21
C ALA A 128 10.79 -0.78 -5.13
N THR A 129 9.90 -0.41 -6.02
CA THR A 129 9.29 0.93 -6.03
C THR A 129 7.79 0.79 -5.85
N VAL A 130 7.24 1.60 -4.95
CA VAL A 130 5.81 1.77 -4.71
C VAL A 130 5.45 3.21 -5.01
N THR A 131 4.32 3.43 -5.66
CA THR A 131 3.84 4.77 -6.03
C THR A 131 2.50 5.05 -5.38
N GLY A 132 2.29 6.29 -5.00
CA GLY A 132 1.02 6.79 -4.49
C GLY A 132 0.72 8.18 -5.03
N ARG A 133 -0.55 8.50 -5.12
CA ARG A 133 -1.02 9.86 -5.42
C ARG A 133 -1.86 10.35 -4.26
N TYR A 134 -1.53 11.52 -3.74
CA TYR A 134 -2.31 12.21 -2.73
C TYR A 134 -2.88 13.49 -3.34
N ALA A 135 -4.15 13.73 -3.09
CA ALA A 135 -4.83 14.93 -3.53
C ALA A 135 -5.66 15.50 -2.37
N GLN A 136 -5.79 16.81 -2.31
CA GLN A 136 -6.77 17.41 -1.41
C GLN A 136 -8.17 17.16 -1.98
N PRO A 137 -9.15 16.80 -1.12
CA PRO A 137 -10.54 16.73 -1.55
C PRO A 137 -10.96 18.06 -2.18
N SER A 138 -11.53 18.02 -3.36
CA SER A 138 -12.01 19.21 -4.04
C SER A 138 -13.44 19.48 -3.65
N VAL A 139 -13.78 20.72 -3.35
CA VAL A 139 -15.17 21.16 -3.21
C VAL A 139 -16.01 20.88 -4.46
N ALA A 140 -15.35 20.73 -5.61
CA ALA A 140 -16.00 20.35 -6.87
C ALA A 140 -16.53 18.92 -6.92
N GLU A 141 -16.17 18.05 -5.94
CA GLU A 141 -16.76 16.71 -5.79
C GLU A 141 -18.21 16.75 -5.27
N TYR A 142 -18.59 17.88 -4.66
CA TYR A 142 -19.92 18.08 -4.12
C TYR A 142 -20.80 18.87 -5.11
N ALA A 143 -22.03 18.43 -5.29
CA ALA A 143 -23.03 19.21 -6.03
C ALA A 143 -23.46 20.43 -5.21
N TYR A 144 -23.53 20.28 -3.89
CA TYR A 144 -23.88 21.34 -2.96
C TYR A 144 -23.03 21.26 -1.69
N ILE A 145 -22.51 22.40 -1.27
CA ILE A 145 -21.91 22.62 0.05
C ILE A 145 -22.58 23.84 0.69
N VAL A 146 -23.09 23.64 1.90
CA VAL A 146 -23.77 24.70 2.65
C VAL A 146 -23.04 24.89 3.99
N ASP A 147 -22.62 26.15 4.27
CA ASP A 147 -21.94 26.51 5.52
C ASP A 147 -22.92 26.90 6.64
N ASP A 148 -24.04 26.18 6.74
CA ASP A 148 -25.10 26.40 7.76
C ASP A 148 -25.94 25.13 7.92
N SER A 149 -26.90 25.20 8.83
CA SER A 149 -27.97 24.19 8.95
C SER A 149 -28.96 24.33 7.81
N VAL A 150 -29.46 23.22 7.28
CA VAL A 150 -30.31 23.22 6.09
C VAL A 150 -31.45 22.20 6.21
N PHE A 151 -32.59 22.55 5.61
CA PHE A 151 -33.72 21.66 5.35
C PHE A 151 -33.88 21.47 3.83
N VAL A 152 -33.88 20.21 3.40
CA VAL A 152 -34.16 19.80 2.02
C VAL A 152 -35.48 19.05 2.00
N GLY A 153 -36.49 19.68 1.43
CA GLY A 153 -37.87 19.12 1.39
C GLY A 153 -37.97 17.92 0.44
N ASP A 154 -39.10 17.20 0.59
CA ASP A 154 -39.44 15.98 -0.14
C ASP A 154 -39.62 16.16 -1.67
N ASP A 155 -39.87 17.40 -2.08
CA ASP A 155 -40.01 17.80 -3.49
C ASP A 155 -38.63 17.96 -4.21
N ARG A 156 -37.52 17.80 -3.51
CA ARG A 156 -36.18 18.04 -4.03
C ARG A 156 -35.50 16.74 -4.45
N GLN A 157 -34.89 16.80 -5.62
CA GLN A 157 -33.99 15.75 -6.12
C GLN A 157 -32.57 16.31 -6.32
N ILE A 158 -31.61 15.75 -5.61
CA ILE A 158 -30.22 16.17 -5.66
C ILE A 158 -29.42 15.15 -6.46
N SER A 159 -28.70 15.64 -7.48
CA SER A 159 -27.76 14.82 -8.25
C SER A 159 -26.33 15.17 -7.85
N GLY A 160 -25.64 14.24 -7.18
CA GLY A 160 -24.30 14.39 -6.65
C GLY A 160 -24.28 14.49 -5.12
N ALA A 161 -23.06 14.58 -4.57
CA ALA A 161 -22.84 14.65 -3.13
C ALA A 161 -23.32 15.97 -2.54
N TYR A 162 -23.93 15.92 -1.36
CA TYR A 162 -24.42 17.07 -0.61
C TYR A 162 -23.74 17.12 0.76
N HIS A 163 -23.23 18.27 1.15
CA HIS A 163 -22.63 18.48 2.46
C HIS A 163 -23.13 19.75 3.12
N ALA A 164 -23.47 19.66 4.42
CA ALA A 164 -23.79 20.80 5.28
C ALA A 164 -22.78 20.86 6.44
N ASN A 165 -22.21 22.03 6.71
CA ASN A 165 -21.39 22.25 7.90
C ASN A 165 -22.21 22.34 9.19
N GLY A 166 -23.49 22.69 9.08
CA GLY A 166 -24.47 22.64 10.17
C GLY A 166 -25.31 21.38 10.17
N GLY A 167 -26.43 21.41 10.92
CA GLY A 167 -27.41 20.33 10.95
C GLY A 167 -28.14 20.15 9.62
N LEU A 168 -28.50 18.91 9.30
CA LEU A 168 -29.13 18.57 8.04
C LEU A 168 -30.42 17.77 8.30
N HIS A 169 -31.56 18.34 7.88
CA HIS A 169 -32.81 17.61 7.72
C HIS A 169 -33.08 17.37 6.24
N PHE A 170 -33.07 16.13 5.81
CA PHE A 170 -33.10 15.75 4.40
C PHE A 170 -34.26 14.78 4.13
N ASP A 171 -35.35 15.30 3.60
CA ASP A 171 -36.54 14.54 3.18
C ASP A 171 -36.55 14.25 1.68
N GLY A 172 -35.67 14.92 0.93
CA GLY A 172 -35.56 14.77 -0.50
C GLY A 172 -34.95 13.45 -0.94
N THR A 173 -34.63 13.32 -2.23
CA THR A 173 -33.93 12.18 -2.80
C THR A 173 -32.54 12.58 -3.30
N SER A 174 -31.54 11.72 -3.06
CA SER A 174 -30.19 11.91 -3.60
C SER A 174 -29.70 10.63 -4.26
N ASN A 175 -28.90 10.77 -5.34
CA ASN A 175 -28.22 9.66 -6.00
C ASN A 175 -26.78 9.46 -5.47
N SER A 176 -26.37 10.21 -4.45
CA SER A 176 -25.01 10.19 -3.87
C SER A 176 -25.06 10.43 -2.36
N ASN A 177 -23.89 10.54 -1.71
CA ASN A 177 -23.79 10.76 -0.27
C ASN A 177 -24.35 12.10 0.14
N VAL A 178 -25.10 12.08 1.25
CA VAL A 178 -25.60 13.25 1.97
C VAL A 178 -24.93 13.23 3.35
N SER A 179 -24.27 14.31 3.75
CA SER A 179 -23.46 14.35 4.97
C SER A 179 -23.57 15.67 5.71
N SER A 180 -23.31 15.63 7.02
CA SER A 180 -23.25 16.78 7.90
C SER A 180 -21.96 16.75 8.71
N SER A 181 -21.40 17.92 9.07
CA SER A 181 -20.24 18.03 9.96
C SER A 181 -20.61 17.91 11.44
N VAL A 182 -21.87 18.00 11.80
CA VAL A 182 -22.34 17.86 13.18
C VAL A 182 -22.86 16.44 13.43
N GLU A 183 -22.43 15.84 14.54
CA GLU A 183 -22.82 14.49 14.94
C GLU A 183 -24.25 14.45 15.47
N THR A 184 -24.62 15.47 16.24
CA THR A 184 -25.95 15.60 16.83
C THR A 184 -26.50 17.03 16.65
N TRP A 185 -27.72 17.15 16.27
CA TRP A 185 -28.35 18.44 16.02
C TRP A 185 -29.84 18.45 16.42
N THR A 186 -30.31 19.57 16.95
CA THR A 186 -31.72 19.76 17.26
C THR A 186 -32.45 20.40 16.09
N CYS A 187 -33.24 19.61 15.39
CA CYS A 187 -34.12 20.08 14.34
C CYS A 187 -35.34 20.78 14.94
N THR A 188 -35.60 22.01 14.50
CA THR A 188 -36.74 22.83 14.93
C THR A 188 -37.75 23.02 13.80
N SER A 189 -38.85 23.70 14.08
CA SER A 189 -39.87 24.00 13.07
C SER A 189 -39.37 24.82 11.88
N THR A 190 -38.29 25.60 12.07
CA THR A 190 -37.63 26.35 11.00
C THR A 190 -37.02 25.41 9.95
N PHE A 191 -36.64 24.22 10.38
CA PHE A 191 -36.04 23.18 9.52
C PHE A 191 -37.00 22.00 9.29
N GLY A 192 -38.33 22.24 9.40
CA GLY A 192 -39.34 21.26 9.05
C GLY A 192 -39.73 20.29 10.17
N CYS A 193 -39.10 20.35 11.35
CA CYS A 193 -39.41 19.43 12.46
C CYS A 193 -40.49 20.00 13.40
N SER A 194 -41.64 19.30 13.50
CA SER A 194 -42.71 19.65 14.45
C SER A 194 -43.32 18.39 15.05
N PRO A 195 -43.09 18.10 16.35
CA PRO A 195 -42.30 18.84 17.33
C PRO A 195 -40.79 18.82 17.04
N ALA A 196 -40.04 19.70 17.70
CA ALA A 196 -38.58 19.69 17.62
C ALA A 196 -38.01 18.32 18.05
N SER A 197 -37.05 17.80 17.31
CA SER A 197 -36.40 16.51 17.55
C SER A 197 -34.88 16.63 17.50
N THR A 198 -34.17 15.84 18.33
CA THR A 198 -32.72 15.75 18.29
C THR A 198 -32.32 14.45 17.57
N THR A 199 -31.51 14.57 16.55
CA THR A 199 -30.99 13.46 15.74
C THR A 199 -29.48 13.44 15.80
#